data_ad480ea0dd402188f236b9905e5cddc0
#
_entry.id   ad480ea0dd402188f236b9905e5cddc0
#
_cell.length_a   1.000
_cell.length_b   1.000
_cell.length_c   1.000
_cell.angle_alpha   90.00
_cell.angle_beta   90.00
_cell.angle_gamma   90.00
#
_symmetry.space_group_name_H-M   'P 1'
#
loop_
_entity.id
_entity.type
_entity.pdbx_description
1 polymer ?
#
loop_
_entity_poly.entity_id
_entity_poly.type
_entity_poly.pdbx_seq_one_letter_code
_entity_poly.pdbx_strand_id
1 'polypeptide(L)'
;DNQIGDEGASGLGSGLANCINLSNLTLDLRDNQIGAMGASGLGSGLANCINLSNLTLDLFDNQIGAMGASGLGSGLANCINLSNLTLKLSGNQIGDEGASGLGSGLANCINLSNLTLKLSQNEIGAMGASGLGSGLASCINLSNLTLDLYGNQIGDEGTSGLGSVLANCINLSNLTLIFYQINESQKLKVISKCLKSKRLVVFKKLF
;
A
#
# COMPACT_ATOMS: atom_id res chain seq x y z
N ASP A 1 0.49 2.65 -22.28
CA ASP A 1 1.72 1.86 -22.56
C ASP A 1 2.81 2.80 -23.07
N ASN A 2 3.88 2.91 -22.33
CA ASN A 2 5.10 3.60 -22.71
C ASN A 2 6.30 2.70 -22.34
N GLN A 3 7.50 3.10 -22.66
CA GLN A 3 8.73 2.39 -22.31
C GLN A 3 9.57 3.26 -21.37
N ILE A 4 8.96 3.71 -20.27
CA ILE A 4 9.64 4.63 -19.35
C ILE A 4 10.83 3.93 -18.66
N GLY A 5 10.66 2.68 -18.24
CA GLY A 5 11.72 1.90 -17.60
C GLY A 5 12.26 2.55 -16.32
N ASP A 6 13.38 2.02 -15.84
CA ASP A 6 14.02 2.49 -14.61
C ASP A 6 14.60 3.90 -14.74
N GLU A 7 15.26 4.19 -15.86
CA GLU A 7 15.87 5.50 -16.09
C GLU A 7 14.83 6.61 -16.12
N GLY A 8 13.73 6.40 -16.87
CA GLY A 8 12.66 7.38 -16.96
C GLY A 8 11.95 7.60 -15.61
N ALA A 9 11.67 6.52 -14.88
CA ALA A 9 11.06 6.60 -13.56
C ALA A 9 11.98 7.29 -12.53
N SER A 10 13.28 6.99 -12.53
CA SER A 10 14.26 7.67 -11.68
C SER A 10 14.41 9.13 -12.05
N GLY A 11 14.39 9.46 -13.35
CA GLY A 11 14.40 10.84 -13.85
C GLY A 11 13.18 11.63 -13.37
N LEU A 12 11.98 11.03 -13.41
CA LEU A 12 10.76 11.62 -12.82
C LEU A 12 10.94 11.86 -11.32
N GLY A 13 11.50 10.89 -10.58
CA GLY A 13 11.80 11.04 -9.16
C GLY A 13 12.74 12.23 -8.91
N SER A 14 13.80 12.36 -9.69
CA SER A 14 14.74 13.49 -9.60
C SER A 14 14.07 14.84 -9.86
N GLY A 15 13.12 14.89 -10.78
CA GLY A 15 12.31 16.08 -11.04
C GLY A 15 11.40 16.42 -9.85
N LEU A 16 10.73 15.41 -9.28
CA LEU A 16 9.85 15.56 -8.11
C LEU A 16 10.60 16.04 -6.89
N ALA A 17 11.88 15.66 -6.71
CA ALA A 17 12.69 16.08 -5.57
C ALA A 17 12.81 17.62 -5.44
N ASN A 18 12.61 18.36 -6.52
CA ASN A 18 12.63 19.81 -6.54
C ASN A 18 11.25 20.45 -6.29
N CYS A 19 10.19 19.62 -6.25
CA CYS A 19 8.80 20.11 -6.11
C CYS A 19 8.38 20.21 -4.63
N ILE A 20 9.16 20.92 -3.81
CA ILE A 20 8.97 20.98 -2.35
C ILE A 20 7.63 21.54 -1.89
N ASN A 21 6.96 22.34 -2.72
CA ASN A 21 5.64 22.92 -2.43
C ASN A 21 4.47 22.09 -3.00
N LEU A 22 4.76 20.93 -3.57
CA LEU A 22 3.73 20.09 -4.18
C LEU A 22 2.81 19.52 -3.09
N SER A 23 1.52 19.81 -3.20
CA SER A 23 0.50 19.33 -2.26
C SER A 23 -0.38 18.20 -2.83
N ASN A 24 -0.48 18.13 -4.15
CA ASN A 24 -1.31 17.15 -4.85
C ASN A 24 -0.52 16.57 -6.03
N LEU A 25 -0.45 15.24 -6.11
CA LEU A 25 0.22 14.55 -7.22
C LEU A 25 -0.63 13.38 -7.71
N THR A 26 -0.81 13.31 -9.00
CA THR A 26 -1.36 12.14 -9.67
C THR A 26 -0.42 11.71 -10.78
N LEU A 27 0.09 10.49 -10.70
CA LEU A 27 0.93 9.86 -11.72
C LEU A 27 0.30 8.53 -12.15
N ASP A 28 0.14 8.36 -13.43
CA ASP A 28 -0.24 7.10 -14.07
C ASP A 28 0.96 6.57 -14.85
N LEU A 29 1.59 5.55 -14.31
CA LEU A 29 2.80 4.90 -14.83
C LEU A 29 2.59 3.40 -15.05
N ARG A 30 1.35 2.97 -15.24
CA ARG A 30 1.04 1.55 -15.50
C ARG A 30 1.63 1.08 -16.83
N ASP A 31 1.94 -0.22 -16.90
CA ASP A 31 2.43 -0.89 -18.12
C ASP A 31 3.71 -0.24 -18.70
N ASN A 32 4.76 0.00 -17.85
CA ASN A 32 5.94 0.77 -18.25
C ASN A 32 7.30 0.08 -18.00
N GLN A 33 7.31 -1.19 -17.63
CA GLN A 33 8.54 -1.95 -17.38
C GLN A 33 9.44 -1.33 -16.29
N ILE A 34 8.84 -0.59 -15.34
CA ILE A 34 9.56 0.02 -14.22
C ILE A 34 9.98 -1.07 -13.24
N GLY A 35 11.25 -1.20 -13.02
CA GLY A 35 11.85 -2.14 -12.09
C GLY A 35 12.11 -1.54 -10.71
N ALA A 36 12.95 -2.26 -9.96
CA ALA A 36 13.27 -1.89 -8.58
C ALA A 36 13.99 -0.53 -8.47
N MET A 37 14.90 -0.25 -9.40
CA MET A 37 15.66 1.01 -9.37
C MET A 37 14.79 2.21 -9.72
N GLY A 38 13.91 2.09 -10.71
CA GLY A 38 12.98 3.14 -11.10
C GLY A 38 11.98 3.46 -9.98
N ALA A 39 11.40 2.41 -9.37
CA ALA A 39 10.47 2.57 -8.24
C ALA A 39 11.16 3.19 -7.00
N SER A 40 12.39 2.78 -6.69
CA SER A 40 13.18 3.38 -5.61
C SER A 40 13.55 4.83 -5.90
N GLY A 41 13.87 5.15 -7.17
CA GLY A 41 14.12 6.53 -7.63
C GLY A 41 12.89 7.42 -7.47
N LEU A 42 11.69 6.93 -7.84
CA LEU A 42 10.44 7.63 -7.57
C LEU A 42 10.22 7.84 -6.07
N GLY A 43 10.46 6.82 -5.24
CA GLY A 43 10.39 6.93 -3.78
C GLY A 43 11.32 8.01 -3.24
N SER A 44 12.57 8.04 -3.71
CA SER A 44 13.56 9.06 -3.31
C SER A 44 13.13 10.48 -3.67
N GLY A 45 12.47 10.66 -4.83
CA GLY A 45 11.89 11.95 -5.22
C GLY A 45 10.73 12.36 -4.35
N LEU A 46 9.80 11.43 -4.08
CA LEU A 46 8.64 11.65 -3.20
C LEU A 46 9.07 12.05 -1.78
N ALA A 47 10.19 11.50 -1.28
CA ALA A 47 10.71 11.82 0.05
C ALA A 47 10.96 13.32 0.27
N ASN A 48 11.17 14.10 -0.80
CA ASN A 48 11.37 15.55 -0.73
C ASN A 48 10.06 16.35 -0.84
N CYS A 49 8.96 15.70 -1.24
CA CYS A 49 7.65 16.33 -1.35
C CYS A 49 6.96 16.41 0.03
N ILE A 50 7.58 17.07 0.99
CA ILE A 50 7.14 17.11 2.40
C ILE A 50 5.78 17.75 2.62
N ASN A 51 5.30 18.55 1.67
CA ASN A 51 3.99 19.22 1.72
C ASN A 51 2.89 18.42 1.01
N LEU A 52 3.23 17.21 0.51
CA LEU A 52 2.27 16.37 -0.22
C LEU A 52 1.18 15.87 0.72
N SER A 53 -0.06 16.25 0.42
CA SER A 53 -1.25 15.87 1.18
C SER A 53 -2.12 14.84 0.44
N ASN A 54 -2.07 14.84 -0.88
CA ASN A 54 -2.83 13.93 -1.72
C ASN A 54 -1.92 13.30 -2.78
N LEU A 55 -1.82 11.96 -2.77
CA LEU A 55 -1.05 11.20 -3.75
C LEU A 55 -1.91 10.11 -4.38
N THR A 56 -1.95 10.11 -5.70
CA THR A 56 -2.40 8.95 -6.50
C THR A 56 -1.23 8.51 -7.37
N LEU A 57 -0.75 7.28 -7.13
CA LEU A 57 0.33 6.67 -7.90
C LEU A 57 -0.15 5.32 -8.44
N ASP A 58 -0.25 5.22 -9.75
CA ASP A 58 -0.63 4.01 -10.45
C ASP A 58 0.61 3.41 -11.12
N LEU A 59 1.05 2.28 -10.61
CA LEU A 59 2.20 1.50 -11.09
C LEU A 59 1.77 0.06 -11.42
N PHE A 60 0.50 -0.14 -11.78
CA PHE A 60 -0.04 -1.43 -12.17
C PHE A 60 0.81 -2.04 -13.31
N ASP A 61 1.03 -3.37 -13.23
CA ASP A 61 1.71 -4.17 -14.25
C ASP A 61 3.08 -3.59 -14.66
N ASN A 62 4.00 -3.59 -13.69
CA ASN A 62 5.40 -3.24 -13.81
C ASN A 62 6.28 -4.36 -13.23
N GLN A 63 7.56 -4.13 -13.00
CA GLN A 63 8.55 -5.11 -12.53
C GLN A 63 9.22 -4.66 -11.23
N ILE A 64 8.44 -4.04 -10.33
CA ILE A 64 8.93 -3.30 -9.15
C ILE A 64 9.67 -4.22 -8.16
N GLY A 65 9.17 -5.43 -7.94
CA GLY A 65 9.75 -6.37 -7.00
C GLY A 65 9.80 -5.88 -5.54
N ALA A 66 10.40 -6.68 -4.69
CA ALA A 66 10.50 -6.40 -3.25
C ALA A 66 11.30 -5.13 -2.95
N MET A 67 12.45 -4.96 -3.60
CA MET A 67 13.33 -3.80 -3.37
C MET A 67 12.70 -2.48 -3.81
N GLY A 68 12.02 -2.46 -4.96
CA GLY A 68 11.32 -1.26 -5.45
C GLY A 68 10.17 -0.87 -4.55
N ALA A 69 9.38 -1.85 -4.10
CA ALA A 69 8.27 -1.61 -3.16
C ALA A 69 8.78 -1.06 -1.81
N SER A 70 9.88 -1.62 -1.27
CA SER A 70 10.53 -1.11 -0.06
C SER A 70 11.09 0.31 -0.27
N GLY A 71 11.66 0.60 -1.45
CA GLY A 71 12.14 1.93 -1.82
C GLY A 71 11.00 2.96 -1.88
N LEU A 72 9.86 2.61 -2.48
CA LEU A 72 8.66 3.44 -2.45
C LEU A 72 8.17 3.68 -1.01
N GLY A 73 8.13 2.63 -0.18
CA GLY A 73 7.79 2.74 1.23
C GLY A 73 8.69 3.72 1.97
N SER A 74 10.01 3.62 1.77
CA SER A 74 11.00 4.52 2.38
C SER A 74 10.79 5.98 1.97
N GLY A 75 10.41 6.23 0.71
CA GLY A 75 10.07 7.58 0.24
C GLY A 75 8.80 8.11 0.90
N LEU A 76 7.74 7.29 0.93
CA LEU A 76 6.46 7.64 1.56
C LEU A 76 6.61 7.96 3.04
N ALA A 77 7.57 7.34 3.74
CA ALA A 77 7.83 7.60 5.16
C ALA A 77 8.13 9.07 5.47
N ASN A 78 8.61 9.84 4.49
CA ASN A 78 8.91 11.27 4.64
C ASN A 78 7.71 12.17 4.27
N CYS A 79 6.67 11.62 3.66
CA CYS A 79 5.46 12.37 3.29
C CYS A 79 4.53 12.51 4.52
N ILE A 80 5.02 13.14 5.58
CA ILE A 80 4.33 13.20 6.89
C ILE A 80 2.99 13.95 6.86
N ASN A 81 2.77 14.80 5.86
CA ASN A 81 1.53 15.56 5.68
C ASN A 81 0.49 14.81 4.81
N LEU A 82 0.83 13.59 4.36
CA LEU A 82 -0.04 12.82 3.49
C LEU A 82 -1.30 12.40 4.23
N SER A 83 -2.45 12.86 3.75
CA SER A 83 -3.78 12.56 4.30
C SER A 83 -4.59 11.62 3.42
N ASN A 84 -4.35 11.63 2.11
CA ASN A 84 -5.02 10.79 1.13
C ASN A 84 -3.99 10.09 0.23
N LEU A 85 -3.98 8.76 0.25
CA LEU A 85 -3.10 7.95 -0.59
C LEU A 85 -3.90 6.92 -1.39
N THR A 86 -3.72 6.94 -2.69
CA THR A 86 -4.09 5.84 -3.58
C THR A 86 -2.83 5.30 -4.23
N LEU A 87 -2.45 4.07 -3.86
CA LEU A 87 -1.29 3.39 -4.38
C LEU A 87 -1.74 2.09 -5.06
N LYS A 88 -1.50 2.00 -6.37
CA LYS A 88 -1.85 0.81 -7.16
C LYS A 88 -0.56 0.15 -7.64
N LEU A 89 -0.31 -1.04 -7.13
CA LEU A 89 0.90 -1.84 -7.34
C LEU A 89 0.57 -3.28 -7.77
N SER A 90 -0.65 -3.54 -8.24
CA SER A 90 -1.03 -4.90 -8.66
C SER A 90 -0.14 -5.38 -9.81
N GLY A 91 0.21 -6.69 -9.83
CA GLY A 91 1.04 -7.29 -10.88
C GLY A 91 2.52 -6.85 -10.86
N ASN A 92 3.18 -6.85 -9.69
CA ASN A 92 4.55 -6.31 -9.54
C ASN A 92 5.56 -7.22 -8.82
N GLN A 93 5.22 -8.47 -8.51
CA GLN A 93 6.14 -9.43 -7.88
C GLN A 93 6.75 -8.92 -6.55
N ILE A 94 5.95 -8.23 -5.74
CA ILE A 94 6.41 -7.52 -4.52
C ILE A 94 6.85 -8.50 -3.41
N GLY A 95 6.17 -9.64 -3.25
CA GLY A 95 6.48 -10.62 -2.22
C GLY A 95 6.33 -10.10 -0.79
N ASP A 96 6.76 -10.93 0.16
CA ASP A 96 6.64 -10.62 1.60
C ASP A 96 7.52 -9.45 2.03
N GLU A 97 8.76 -9.42 1.56
CA GLU A 97 9.71 -8.36 1.91
C GLU A 97 9.25 -6.98 1.43
N GLY A 98 8.78 -6.90 0.18
CA GLY A 98 8.28 -5.65 -0.38
C GLY A 98 7.02 -5.16 0.32
N ALA A 99 6.07 -6.06 0.63
CA ALA A 99 4.86 -5.73 1.37
C ALA A 99 5.18 -5.23 2.79
N SER A 100 6.13 -5.87 3.48
CA SER A 100 6.60 -5.45 4.80
C SER A 100 7.33 -4.10 4.74
N GLY A 101 8.14 -3.87 3.69
CA GLY A 101 8.83 -2.60 3.45
C GLY A 101 7.85 -1.44 3.20
N LEU A 102 6.81 -1.66 2.39
CA LEU A 102 5.70 -0.71 2.22
C LEU A 102 5.01 -0.41 3.55
N GLY A 103 4.69 -1.45 4.34
CA GLY A 103 4.09 -1.30 5.66
C GLY A 103 4.95 -0.42 6.57
N SER A 104 6.25 -0.68 6.63
CA SER A 104 7.20 0.09 7.44
C SER A 104 7.25 1.58 7.05
N GLY A 105 7.18 1.87 5.76
CA GLY A 105 7.10 3.26 5.26
C GLY A 105 5.78 3.93 5.65
N LEU A 106 4.67 3.25 5.42
CA LEU A 106 3.33 3.75 5.74
C LEU A 106 3.15 4.03 7.24
N ALA A 107 3.86 3.31 8.12
CA ALA A 107 3.81 3.52 9.56
C ALA A 107 4.13 4.96 9.97
N ASN A 108 4.91 5.68 9.16
CA ASN A 108 5.29 7.08 9.41
C ASN A 108 4.27 8.10 8.88
N CYS A 109 3.31 7.66 8.07
CA CYS A 109 2.27 8.53 7.52
C CYS A 109 1.15 8.75 8.57
N ILE A 110 1.50 9.38 9.70
CA ILE A 110 0.62 9.53 10.86
C ILE A 110 -0.65 10.36 10.58
N ASN A 111 -0.61 11.22 9.57
CA ASN A 111 -1.76 12.06 9.17
C ASN A 111 -2.66 11.36 8.13
N LEU A 112 -2.31 10.14 7.70
CA LEU A 112 -3.07 9.41 6.69
C LEU A 112 -4.45 9.04 7.22
N SER A 113 -5.49 9.57 6.58
CA SER A 113 -6.90 9.32 6.92
C SER A 113 -7.62 8.43 5.91
N ASN A 114 -7.21 8.50 4.64
CA ASN A 114 -7.79 7.71 3.57
C ASN A 114 -6.70 6.97 2.79
N LEU A 115 -6.78 5.64 2.78
CA LEU A 115 -5.85 4.78 2.07
C LEU A 115 -6.58 3.81 1.13
N THR A 116 -6.22 3.86 -0.13
CA THR A 116 -6.52 2.79 -1.09
C THR A 116 -5.21 2.15 -1.53
N LEU A 117 -5.02 0.89 -1.17
CA LEU A 117 -3.83 0.12 -1.51
C LEU A 117 -4.24 -1.12 -2.32
N LYS A 118 -3.83 -1.16 -3.58
CA LYS A 118 -4.07 -2.29 -4.48
C LYS A 118 -2.78 -3.07 -4.68
N LEU A 119 -2.75 -4.29 -4.18
CA LEU A 119 -1.61 -5.19 -4.18
C LEU A 119 -1.99 -6.57 -4.75
N SER A 120 -3.02 -6.65 -5.58
CA SER A 120 -3.41 -7.93 -6.18
C SER A 120 -2.28 -8.51 -7.05
N GLN A 121 -2.17 -9.85 -7.12
CA GLN A 121 -1.19 -10.56 -7.93
C GLN A 121 0.27 -10.14 -7.67
N ASN A 122 0.72 -10.26 -6.40
CA ASN A 122 2.05 -9.83 -5.98
C ASN A 122 2.86 -10.87 -5.18
N GLU A 123 2.40 -12.12 -5.15
CA GLU A 123 3.10 -13.21 -4.45
C GLU A 123 3.28 -12.98 -2.94
N ILE A 124 2.41 -12.14 -2.34
CA ILE A 124 2.45 -11.81 -0.92
C ILE A 124 1.90 -12.99 -0.11
N GLY A 125 2.68 -13.47 0.83
CA GLY A 125 2.34 -14.53 1.77
C GLY A 125 1.84 -14.00 3.12
N ALA A 126 1.81 -14.90 4.11
CA ALA A 126 1.35 -14.59 5.45
C ALA A 126 2.25 -13.55 6.15
N MET A 127 3.57 -13.65 5.97
CA MET A 127 4.53 -12.74 6.60
C MET A 127 4.41 -11.32 6.03
N GLY A 128 4.30 -11.18 4.71
CA GLY A 128 4.10 -9.88 4.06
C GLY A 128 2.81 -9.21 4.48
N ALA A 129 1.70 -9.98 4.53
CA ALA A 129 0.42 -9.48 4.99
C ALA A 129 0.48 -9.01 6.45
N SER A 130 1.19 -9.73 7.33
CA SER A 130 1.39 -9.34 8.73
C SER A 130 2.26 -8.09 8.86
N GLY A 131 3.37 -8.00 8.11
CA GLY A 131 4.26 -6.84 8.10
C GLY A 131 3.54 -5.58 7.60
N LEU A 132 2.80 -5.69 6.49
CA LEU A 132 1.95 -4.62 5.98
C LEU A 132 0.92 -4.17 7.01
N GLY A 133 0.22 -5.13 7.63
CA GLY A 133 -0.77 -4.85 8.67
C GLY A 133 -0.19 -4.09 9.85
N SER A 134 1.01 -4.49 10.31
CA SER A 134 1.73 -3.83 11.42
C SER A 134 2.00 -2.36 11.12
N GLY A 135 2.43 -2.04 9.90
CA GLY A 135 2.60 -0.66 9.46
C GLY A 135 1.29 0.13 9.45
N LEU A 136 0.22 -0.48 8.90
CA LEU A 136 -1.11 0.15 8.85
C LEU A 136 -1.68 0.44 10.24
N ALA A 137 -1.40 -0.41 11.23
CA ALA A 137 -1.83 -0.18 12.61
C ALA A 137 -1.19 1.05 13.26
N SER A 138 -0.03 1.49 12.75
CA SER A 138 0.65 2.72 13.19
C SER A 138 0.04 3.99 12.60
N CYS A 139 -0.77 3.88 11.54
CA CYS A 139 -1.49 5.02 10.95
C CYS A 139 -2.68 5.41 11.85
N ILE A 140 -2.40 6.10 12.94
CA ILE A 140 -3.38 6.37 14.01
C ILE A 140 -4.62 7.17 13.56
N ASN A 141 -4.51 7.95 12.50
CA ASN A 141 -5.61 8.76 11.95
C ASN A 141 -6.37 8.07 10.81
N LEU A 142 -5.99 6.81 10.47
CA LEU A 142 -6.60 6.10 9.36
C LEU A 142 -8.07 5.78 9.67
N SER A 143 -8.98 6.39 8.90
CA SER A 143 -10.43 6.23 9.04
C SER A 143 -11.06 5.41 7.91
N ASN A 144 -10.47 5.45 6.73
CA ASN A 144 -10.95 4.72 5.56
C ASN A 144 -9.82 3.90 4.93
N LEU A 145 -9.98 2.59 4.87
CA LEU A 145 -9.02 1.66 4.26
C LEU A 145 -9.71 0.79 3.21
N THR A 146 -9.19 0.83 2.00
CA THR A 146 -9.43 -0.18 0.97
C THR A 146 -8.12 -0.92 0.71
N LEU A 147 -8.11 -2.23 0.99
CA LEU A 147 -6.95 -3.08 0.79
C LEU A 147 -7.33 -4.26 -0.13
N ASP A 148 -6.74 -4.26 -1.32
CA ASP A 148 -6.91 -5.32 -2.30
C ASP A 148 -5.68 -6.22 -2.33
N LEU A 149 -5.87 -7.45 -1.90
CA LEU A 149 -4.86 -8.51 -1.81
C LEU A 149 -5.26 -9.74 -2.65
N TYR A 150 -6.14 -9.56 -3.65
CA TYR A 150 -6.59 -10.63 -4.53
C TYR A 150 -5.40 -11.30 -5.25
N GLY A 151 -5.45 -12.63 -5.43
CA GLY A 151 -4.44 -13.35 -6.20
C GLY A 151 -3.06 -13.42 -5.52
N ASN A 152 -2.99 -13.29 -4.19
CA ASN A 152 -1.79 -13.48 -3.38
C ASN A 152 -1.82 -14.82 -2.64
N GLN A 153 -0.76 -15.15 -1.89
CA GLN A 153 -0.57 -16.43 -1.18
C GLN A 153 -0.73 -16.28 0.33
N ILE A 154 -1.65 -15.41 0.79
CA ILE A 154 -1.77 -14.99 2.19
C ILE A 154 -2.21 -16.13 3.11
N GLY A 155 -3.08 -17.00 2.64
CA GLY A 155 -3.59 -18.12 3.41
C GLY A 155 -4.36 -17.71 4.68
N ASP A 156 -4.66 -18.73 5.49
CA ASP A 156 -5.43 -18.58 6.72
C ASP A 156 -4.69 -17.80 7.81
N GLU A 157 -3.40 -18.10 7.95
CA GLU A 157 -2.52 -17.48 8.93
C GLU A 157 -2.35 -15.98 8.67
N GLY A 158 -2.02 -15.62 7.44
CA GLY A 158 -1.86 -14.22 7.04
C GLY A 158 -3.15 -13.42 7.17
N THR A 159 -4.28 -14.01 6.77
CA THR A 159 -5.60 -13.37 6.94
C THR A 159 -5.94 -13.14 8.42
N SER A 160 -5.67 -14.13 9.28
CA SER A 160 -5.91 -14.01 10.72
C SER A 160 -4.95 -13.00 11.36
N GLY A 161 -3.68 -12.99 10.94
CA GLY A 161 -2.66 -12.04 11.37
C GLY A 161 -3.07 -10.61 11.04
N LEU A 162 -3.35 -10.35 9.75
CA LEU A 162 -3.79 -9.05 9.25
C LEU A 162 -5.04 -8.55 10.00
N GLY A 163 -6.05 -9.42 10.19
CA GLY A 163 -7.26 -9.05 10.93
C GLY A 163 -6.99 -8.69 12.39
N SER A 164 -6.03 -9.36 13.03
CA SER A 164 -5.63 -9.07 14.43
C SER A 164 -4.96 -7.69 14.54
N VAL A 165 -4.11 -7.36 13.57
CA VAL A 165 -3.38 -6.09 13.57
C VAL A 165 -4.31 -4.93 13.19
N LEU A 166 -5.15 -5.09 12.18
CA LEU A 166 -6.14 -4.07 11.78
C LEU A 166 -7.16 -3.78 12.89
N ALA A 167 -7.38 -4.71 13.81
CA ALA A 167 -8.21 -4.45 15.00
C ALA A 167 -7.64 -3.34 15.89
N ASN A 168 -6.34 -3.05 15.80
CA ASN A 168 -5.67 -1.99 16.54
C ASN A 168 -5.78 -0.61 15.87
N CYS A 169 -6.25 -0.53 14.63
CA CYS A 169 -6.50 0.75 13.96
C CYS A 169 -7.73 1.43 14.58
N ILE A 170 -7.57 2.10 15.71
CA ILE A 170 -8.68 2.56 16.57
C ILE A 170 -9.64 3.54 15.91
N ASN A 171 -9.18 4.33 14.95
CA ASN A 171 -9.98 5.33 14.24
C ASN A 171 -10.57 4.82 12.91
N LEU A 172 -10.26 3.57 12.52
CA LEU A 172 -10.74 3.01 11.27
C LEU A 172 -12.27 2.79 11.34
N SER A 173 -13.03 3.51 10.55
CA SER A 173 -14.50 3.43 10.46
C SER A 173 -14.99 2.66 9.25
N ASN A 174 -14.27 2.74 8.13
CA ASN A 174 -14.61 2.04 6.90
C ASN A 174 -13.44 1.14 6.47
N LEU A 175 -13.71 -0.16 6.34
CA LEU A 175 -12.73 -1.15 5.91
C LEU A 175 -13.30 -1.97 4.74
N THR A 176 -12.62 -1.91 3.60
CA THR A 176 -12.87 -2.81 2.47
C THR A 176 -11.66 -3.70 2.28
N LEU A 177 -11.88 -5.03 2.40
CA LEU A 177 -10.85 -6.04 2.16
C LEU A 177 -11.26 -6.89 0.96
N ILE A 178 -10.32 -7.11 0.04
CA ILE A 178 -10.51 -7.92 -1.16
C ILE A 178 -9.47 -9.04 -1.13
N PHE A 179 -9.94 -10.30 -1.07
CA PHE A 179 -9.11 -11.51 -1.07
C PHE A 179 -9.62 -12.52 -2.09
N TYR A 180 -8.74 -13.43 -2.50
CA TYR A 180 -9.12 -14.64 -3.22
C TYR A 180 -9.41 -15.78 -2.23
N GLN A 181 -10.55 -16.44 -2.39
CA GLN A 181 -10.92 -17.67 -1.65
C GLN A 181 -10.75 -17.62 -0.11
N ILE A 182 -11.16 -16.53 0.54
CA ILE A 182 -11.31 -16.54 1.99
C ILE A 182 -12.56 -17.36 2.37
N ASN A 183 -12.43 -18.33 3.27
CA ASN A 183 -13.59 -19.10 3.74
C ASN A 183 -14.43 -18.30 4.74
N GLU A 184 -15.71 -18.71 4.91
CA GLU A 184 -16.65 -17.97 5.77
C GLU A 184 -16.20 -17.92 7.23
N SER A 185 -15.55 -18.96 7.75
CA SER A 185 -15.01 -18.97 9.11
C SER A 185 -13.94 -17.89 9.33
N GLN A 186 -13.10 -17.66 8.33
CA GLN A 186 -12.05 -16.62 8.38
C GLN A 186 -12.63 -15.23 8.25
N LYS A 187 -13.59 -15.03 7.34
CA LYS A 187 -14.33 -13.77 7.27
C LYS A 187 -14.92 -13.42 8.62
N LEU A 188 -15.59 -14.39 9.27
CA LEU A 188 -16.18 -14.19 10.58
C LEU A 188 -15.14 -13.85 11.65
N LYS A 189 -13.95 -14.47 11.62
CA LYS A 189 -12.85 -14.14 12.56
C LYS A 189 -12.35 -12.71 12.37
N VAL A 190 -12.13 -12.26 11.13
CA VAL A 190 -11.70 -10.89 10.84
C VAL A 190 -12.81 -9.91 11.22
N ILE A 191 -14.05 -10.19 10.81
CA ILE A 191 -15.22 -9.37 11.17
C ILE A 191 -15.36 -9.27 12.68
N SER A 192 -15.30 -10.37 13.42
CA SER A 192 -15.46 -10.37 14.88
C SER A 192 -14.38 -9.55 15.59
N LYS A 193 -13.16 -9.57 15.08
CA LYS A 193 -12.06 -8.74 15.62
C LYS A 193 -12.27 -7.26 15.31
N CYS A 194 -12.73 -6.93 14.10
CA CYS A 194 -12.99 -5.54 13.68
C CYS A 194 -14.29 -4.99 14.28
N LEU A 195 -15.36 -5.80 14.44
CA LEU A 195 -16.67 -5.36 14.99
C LEU A 195 -16.61 -4.98 16.46
N LYS A 196 -15.65 -5.47 17.24
CA LYS A 196 -15.46 -5.00 18.63
C LYS A 196 -15.26 -3.49 18.74
N SER A 197 -15.01 -2.83 17.62
CA SER A 197 -14.75 -1.38 17.50
C SER A 197 -15.82 -0.59 16.73
N LYS A 198 -17.03 -1.13 16.53
CA LYS A 198 -18.15 -0.46 15.80
C LYS A 198 -17.83 -0.06 14.37
N ARG A 199 -17.06 -0.85 13.63
CA ARG A 199 -16.59 -0.55 12.28
C ARG A 199 -17.47 -1.18 11.22
N LEU A 200 -17.66 -0.49 10.09
CA LEU A 200 -18.24 -1.08 8.89
C LEU A 200 -17.15 -1.85 8.12
N VAL A 201 -17.24 -3.18 8.08
CA VAL A 201 -16.32 -4.02 7.31
C VAL A 201 -17.04 -4.56 6.08
N VAL A 202 -16.54 -4.23 4.91
CA VAL A 202 -17.04 -4.73 3.63
C VAL A 202 -16.02 -5.70 3.04
N PHE A 203 -16.44 -6.95 2.83
CA PHE A 203 -15.67 -7.93 2.06
C PHE A 203 -16.20 -7.95 0.63
N LYS A 204 -15.34 -7.68 -0.34
CA LYS A 204 -15.66 -7.90 -1.75
C LYS A 204 -15.05 -9.23 -2.20
N LYS A 205 -15.89 -10.12 -2.69
CA LYS A 205 -15.48 -11.29 -3.45
C LYS A 205 -15.53 -10.88 -4.93
N LEU A 206 -14.39 -10.90 -5.60
CA LEU A 206 -14.38 -10.83 -7.06
C LEU A 206 -14.63 -12.27 -7.56
N PHE A 207 -15.62 -12.41 -8.41
CA PHE A 207 -16.01 -13.70 -9.03
C PHE A 207 -15.08 -14.01 -10.18
#